data_879a701c7629c041fa695484bd3b4066
#
_entry.id   879a701c7629c041fa695484bd3b4066
#
_cell.length_a   1.000
_cell.length_b   1.000
_cell.length_c   1.000
_cell.angle_alpha   90.00
_cell.angle_beta   90.00
_cell.angle_gamma   90.00
#
_symmetry.space_group_name_H-M   'P 1'
#
loop_
_entity.id
_entity.type
_entity.pdbx_description
1 polymer ?
#
loop_
_entity_poly.entity_id
_entity_poly.type
_entity_poly.pdbx_seq_one_letter_code
_entity_poly.pdbx_strand_id
1 'polypeptide(L)'
;MPSLKEIKTRIASVNSTRKITSAMKMVASSKLHHAQVAIQNMLPYENMLEHILKSFLVSTPNVEHELQVEHKVIKRVALVVYSSNSSLCGGFNSNVIKMMMQAVDEYKAQGIDDITVYPIGRKVAEKAQKLGLKTGGNFMDLADHPNAQVCADIAQKLAQQYAAGELDKVEMIYHHFKSAGSQILTQKNFMPIDLSTEAIGGDKDRDLASNVVTAKAQEYLRKKQVEDDERQMSEVK
;
A
#
# COMPACT_ATOMS: atom_id res chain seq x y z
N MET A 1 -53.75 -7.33 6.73
CA MET A 1 -52.90 -6.78 7.81
C MET A 1 -52.07 -7.91 8.38
N PRO A 2 -50.79 -7.71 8.69
CA PRO A 2 -49.97 -8.76 9.30
C PRO A 2 -50.50 -9.14 10.68
N SER A 3 -50.50 -10.42 11.02
CA SER A 3 -50.96 -10.91 12.31
C SER A 3 -50.01 -10.48 13.43
N LEU A 4 -50.56 -10.38 14.68
CA LEU A 4 -49.73 -10.05 15.86
C LEU A 4 -48.56 -11.01 16.05
N LYS A 5 -48.73 -12.28 15.66
CA LYS A 5 -47.70 -13.32 15.69
C LYS A 5 -46.56 -13.02 14.70
N GLU A 6 -46.90 -12.60 13.47
CA GLU A 6 -45.92 -12.20 12.47
C GLU A 6 -45.11 -10.99 12.91
N ILE A 7 -45.76 -9.98 13.51
CA ILE A 7 -45.07 -8.79 14.01
C ILE A 7 -44.10 -9.16 15.13
N LYS A 8 -44.48 -10.00 16.08
CA LYS A 8 -43.59 -10.50 17.15
C LYS A 8 -42.41 -11.26 16.60
N THR A 9 -42.63 -12.15 15.63
CA THR A 9 -41.53 -12.90 14.98
C THR A 9 -40.56 -11.98 14.25
N ARG A 10 -41.08 -10.95 13.57
CA ARG A 10 -40.26 -9.95 12.87
C ARG A 10 -39.43 -9.11 13.84
N ILE A 11 -40.00 -8.69 14.97
CA ILE A 11 -39.27 -7.98 16.03
C ILE A 11 -38.14 -8.85 16.60
N ALA A 12 -38.41 -10.13 16.88
CA ALA A 12 -37.42 -11.05 17.39
C ALA A 12 -36.28 -11.24 16.38
N SER A 13 -36.58 -11.41 15.10
CA SER A 13 -35.59 -11.54 14.02
C SER A 13 -34.72 -10.28 13.89
N VAL A 14 -35.33 -9.09 13.88
CA VAL A 14 -34.60 -7.83 13.81
C VAL A 14 -33.68 -7.64 15.03
N ASN A 15 -34.16 -7.97 16.23
CA ASN A 15 -33.34 -7.89 17.44
C ASN A 15 -32.16 -8.88 17.40
N SER A 16 -32.37 -10.07 16.88
CA SER A 16 -31.29 -11.05 16.69
C SER A 16 -30.24 -10.53 15.70
N THR A 17 -30.67 -10.03 14.56
CA THR A 17 -29.80 -9.41 13.55
C THR A 17 -29.03 -8.22 14.13
N ARG A 18 -29.67 -7.36 14.90
CA ARG A 18 -29.02 -6.23 15.59
C ARG A 18 -27.91 -6.69 16.52
N LYS A 19 -28.11 -7.76 17.31
CA LYS A 19 -27.07 -8.30 18.19
C LYS A 19 -25.87 -8.83 17.40
N ILE A 20 -26.12 -9.56 16.30
CA ILE A 20 -25.07 -10.09 15.43
C ILE A 20 -24.27 -8.95 14.78
N THR A 21 -24.93 -7.97 14.20
CA THR A 21 -24.25 -6.83 13.55
C THR A 21 -23.50 -5.97 14.56
N SER A 22 -23.98 -5.83 15.80
CA SER A 22 -23.27 -5.16 16.88
C SER A 22 -21.95 -5.89 17.22
N ALA A 23 -21.99 -7.22 17.33
CA ALA A 23 -20.79 -8.02 17.54
C ALA A 23 -19.81 -7.90 16.37
N MET A 24 -20.31 -7.97 15.12
CA MET A 24 -19.47 -7.75 13.92
C MET A 24 -18.81 -6.36 13.92
N LYS A 25 -19.54 -5.32 14.33
CA LYS A 25 -19.00 -3.96 14.47
C LYS A 25 -17.82 -3.93 15.45
N MET A 26 -17.94 -4.58 16.61
CA MET A 26 -16.86 -4.61 17.61
C MET A 26 -15.60 -5.28 17.05
N VAL A 27 -15.74 -6.43 16.40
CA VAL A 27 -14.61 -7.13 15.76
C VAL A 27 -13.97 -6.28 14.65
N ALA A 28 -14.78 -5.67 13.78
CA ALA A 28 -14.29 -4.80 12.72
C ALA A 28 -13.57 -3.56 13.28
N SER A 29 -14.10 -2.96 14.35
CA SER A 29 -13.47 -1.81 15.02
C SER A 29 -12.12 -2.16 15.62
N SER A 30 -11.98 -3.34 16.25
CA SER A 30 -10.70 -3.82 16.77
C SER A 30 -9.68 -4.04 15.64
N LYS A 31 -10.08 -4.71 14.56
CA LYS A 31 -9.21 -4.90 13.38
C LYS A 31 -8.77 -3.56 12.78
N LEU A 32 -9.69 -2.60 12.65
CA LEU A 32 -9.37 -1.26 12.15
C LEU A 32 -8.35 -0.55 13.05
N HIS A 33 -8.54 -0.62 14.36
CA HIS A 33 -7.61 -0.01 15.31
C HIS A 33 -6.18 -0.60 15.19
N HIS A 34 -6.06 -1.92 15.12
CA HIS A 34 -4.77 -2.57 14.92
C HIS A 34 -4.11 -2.18 13.60
N ALA A 35 -4.88 -2.11 12.51
CA ALA A 35 -4.38 -1.67 11.21
C ALA A 35 -3.93 -0.19 11.24
N GLN A 36 -4.67 0.69 11.91
CA GLN A 36 -4.30 2.10 12.06
C GLN A 36 -3.00 2.27 12.86
N VAL A 37 -2.83 1.53 13.95
CA VAL A 37 -1.58 1.54 14.72
C VAL A 37 -0.41 1.03 13.88
N ALA A 38 -0.60 -0.03 13.11
CA ALA A 38 0.43 -0.56 12.22
C ALA A 38 0.86 0.46 11.15
N ILE A 39 -0.10 1.15 10.51
CA ILE A 39 0.18 2.23 9.55
C ILE A 39 0.93 3.38 10.22
N GLN A 40 0.48 3.85 11.37
CA GLN A 40 1.13 4.95 12.10
C GLN A 40 2.57 4.63 12.48
N ASN A 41 2.86 3.38 12.78
CA ASN A 41 4.23 2.94 13.10
C ASN A 41 5.11 2.80 11.83
N MET A 42 4.52 2.42 10.69
CA MET A 42 5.24 2.17 9.45
C MET A 42 5.56 3.45 8.66
N LEU A 43 4.64 4.42 8.65
CA LEU A 43 4.77 5.65 7.87
C LEU A 43 6.06 6.46 8.15
N PRO A 44 6.50 6.67 9.41
CA PRO A 44 7.74 7.39 9.67
C PRO A 44 8.97 6.68 9.11
N TYR A 45 8.95 5.34 9.13
CA TYR A 45 10.02 4.54 8.57
C TYR A 45 10.07 4.65 7.04
N GLU A 46 8.92 4.53 6.37
CA GLU A 46 8.78 4.71 4.92
C GLU A 46 9.28 6.09 4.49
N ASN A 47 8.83 7.15 5.15
CA ASN A 47 9.22 8.52 4.85
C ASN A 47 10.74 8.74 5.01
N MET A 48 11.34 8.16 6.05
CA MET A 48 12.78 8.27 6.28
C MET A 48 13.57 7.52 5.20
N LEU A 49 13.16 6.33 4.80
CA LEU A 49 13.79 5.59 3.70
C LEU A 49 13.69 6.34 2.38
N GLU A 50 12.53 6.90 2.06
CA GLU A 50 12.33 7.71 0.86
C GLU A 50 13.26 8.94 0.88
N HIS A 51 13.37 9.63 2.01
CA HIS A 51 14.25 10.78 2.16
C HIS A 51 15.73 10.40 1.98
N ILE A 52 16.18 9.29 2.58
CA ILE A 52 17.56 8.79 2.43
C ILE A 52 17.83 8.47 0.96
N LEU A 53 16.91 7.77 0.30
CA LEU A 53 17.06 7.38 -1.10
C LEU A 53 17.11 8.61 -2.01
N LYS A 54 16.24 9.60 -1.83
CA LYS A 54 16.26 10.87 -2.57
C LYS A 54 17.59 11.62 -2.36
N SER A 55 18.05 11.72 -1.11
CA SER A 55 19.30 12.38 -0.77
C SER A 55 20.51 11.68 -1.41
N PHE A 56 20.53 10.35 -1.40
CA PHE A 56 21.58 9.55 -2.03
C PHE A 56 21.63 9.80 -3.54
N LEU A 57 20.48 9.76 -4.22
CA LEU A 57 20.41 9.96 -5.67
C LEU A 57 20.80 11.39 -6.10
N VAL A 58 20.42 12.40 -5.31
CA VAL A 58 20.85 13.78 -5.55
C VAL A 58 22.37 13.92 -5.38
N SER A 59 22.96 13.20 -4.43
CA SER A 59 24.43 13.25 -4.16
C SER A 59 25.25 12.47 -5.18
N THR A 60 24.64 11.58 -5.95
CA THR A 60 25.30 10.72 -6.94
C THR A 60 24.65 10.83 -8.32
N PRO A 61 24.67 12.02 -8.96
CA PRO A 61 23.92 12.27 -10.20
C PRO A 61 24.40 11.47 -11.43
N ASN A 62 25.57 10.83 -11.35
CA ASN A 62 26.15 10.06 -12.46
C ASN A 62 25.96 8.55 -12.31
N VAL A 63 25.26 8.08 -11.30
CA VAL A 63 24.98 6.65 -11.08
C VAL A 63 23.54 6.37 -11.47
N GLU A 64 23.34 5.93 -12.70
CA GLU A 64 22.04 5.36 -13.11
C GLU A 64 21.94 3.95 -12.53
N HIS A 65 20.96 3.72 -11.68
CA HIS A 65 20.65 2.40 -11.18
C HIS A 65 19.69 1.68 -12.14
N GLU A 66 19.91 0.40 -12.38
CA GLU A 66 19.12 -0.42 -13.32
C GLU A 66 17.59 -0.30 -13.09
N LEU A 67 17.16 -0.10 -11.83
CA LEU A 67 15.74 0.06 -11.47
C LEU A 67 15.17 1.45 -11.78
N GLN A 68 15.99 2.42 -12.21
CA GLN A 68 15.55 3.78 -12.57
C GLN A 68 15.51 3.99 -14.08
N VAL A 69 16.16 3.11 -14.83
CA VAL A 69 16.23 3.22 -16.30
C VAL A 69 14.90 2.83 -16.92
N GLU A 70 14.27 3.73 -17.64
CA GLU A 70 13.08 3.42 -18.42
C GLU A 70 13.43 2.54 -19.63
N HIS A 71 12.73 1.44 -19.77
CA HIS A 71 12.87 0.60 -20.96
C HIS A 71 12.21 1.31 -22.15
N LYS A 72 12.95 1.49 -23.23
CA LYS A 72 12.49 2.20 -24.44
C LYS A 72 11.25 1.58 -25.09
N VAL A 73 11.06 0.27 -24.92
CA VAL A 73 9.93 -0.48 -25.47
C VAL A 73 9.31 -1.30 -24.37
N ILE A 74 8.09 -0.96 -24.01
CA ILE A 74 7.31 -1.69 -23.00
C ILE A 74 6.58 -2.84 -23.69
N LYS A 75 6.85 -4.08 -23.29
CA LYS A 75 6.19 -5.29 -23.81
C LYS A 75 5.61 -6.15 -22.70
N ARG A 76 6.21 -6.10 -21.50
CA ARG A 76 5.86 -6.95 -20.36
C ARG A 76 5.60 -6.09 -19.15
N VAL A 77 4.38 -6.17 -18.64
CA VAL A 77 3.90 -5.33 -17.54
C VAL A 77 3.47 -6.21 -16.37
N ALA A 78 3.89 -5.87 -15.17
CA ALA A 78 3.39 -6.46 -13.93
C ALA A 78 2.46 -5.46 -13.22
N LEU A 79 1.26 -5.91 -12.85
CA LEU A 79 0.30 -5.14 -12.07
C LEU A 79 0.15 -5.76 -10.69
N VAL A 80 0.63 -5.08 -9.64
CA VAL A 80 0.43 -5.48 -8.25
C VAL A 80 -0.86 -4.84 -7.76
N VAL A 81 -1.89 -5.65 -7.52
CA VAL A 81 -3.24 -5.17 -7.28
C VAL A 81 -3.74 -5.62 -5.91
N TYR A 82 -4.14 -4.67 -5.09
CA TYR A 82 -4.55 -4.91 -3.71
C TYR A 82 -6.06 -4.91 -3.54
N SER A 83 -6.59 -5.98 -2.98
CA SER A 83 -8.01 -6.10 -2.61
C SER A 83 -8.18 -6.71 -1.22
N SER A 84 -9.40 -6.70 -0.71
CA SER A 84 -9.72 -7.44 0.51
C SER A 84 -10.12 -8.89 0.20
N ASN A 85 -10.12 -9.72 1.26
CA ASN A 85 -10.66 -11.08 1.20
C ASN A 85 -12.19 -11.12 1.41
N SER A 86 -12.76 -10.04 1.95
CA SER A 86 -14.18 -9.92 2.28
C SER A 86 -14.96 -9.17 1.20
N SER A 87 -16.27 -9.47 1.10
CA SER A 87 -17.19 -8.74 0.22
C SER A 87 -17.89 -7.57 0.90
N LEU A 88 -17.84 -7.48 2.24
CA LEU A 88 -18.55 -6.46 3.03
C LEU A 88 -17.72 -5.18 3.18
N CYS A 89 -17.36 -4.57 2.06
CA CYS A 89 -16.49 -3.39 2.00
C CYS A 89 -16.99 -2.30 1.04
N GLY A 90 -18.30 -2.25 0.79
CA GLY A 90 -18.89 -1.28 -0.15
C GLY A 90 -18.28 -1.37 -1.54
N GLY A 91 -17.89 -0.23 -2.12
CA GLY A 91 -17.27 -0.14 -3.45
C GLY A 91 -15.76 -0.45 -3.49
N PHE A 92 -15.12 -0.76 -2.36
CA PHE A 92 -13.67 -0.92 -2.26
C PHE A 92 -13.09 -1.89 -3.31
N ASN A 93 -13.54 -3.15 -3.30
CA ASN A 93 -13.03 -4.16 -4.25
C ASN A 93 -13.47 -3.88 -5.69
N SER A 94 -14.70 -3.42 -5.89
CA SER A 94 -15.21 -3.16 -7.25
C SER A 94 -14.46 -2.01 -7.92
N ASN A 95 -14.05 -1.00 -7.18
CA ASN A 95 -13.31 0.14 -7.73
C ASN A 95 -11.88 -0.27 -8.13
N VAL A 96 -11.18 -1.05 -7.27
CA VAL A 96 -9.85 -1.60 -7.61
C VAL A 96 -9.92 -2.49 -8.85
N ILE A 97 -10.90 -3.38 -8.91
CA ILE A 97 -11.08 -4.29 -10.04
C ILE A 97 -11.36 -3.51 -11.33
N LYS A 98 -12.18 -2.45 -11.28
CA LYS A 98 -12.41 -1.58 -12.43
C LYS A 98 -11.12 -0.91 -12.91
N MET A 99 -10.34 -0.35 -12.00
CA MET A 99 -9.05 0.29 -12.33
C MET A 99 -8.06 -0.72 -12.91
N MET A 100 -7.97 -1.92 -12.34
CA MET A 100 -7.15 -3.00 -12.91
C MET A 100 -7.59 -3.35 -14.34
N MET A 101 -8.89 -3.47 -14.59
CA MET A 101 -9.40 -3.77 -15.93
C MET A 101 -9.10 -2.64 -16.92
N GLN A 102 -9.28 -1.38 -16.50
CA GLN A 102 -8.91 -0.23 -17.31
C GLN A 102 -7.43 -0.22 -17.66
N ALA A 103 -6.54 -0.46 -16.68
CA ALA A 103 -5.11 -0.56 -16.94
C ALA A 103 -4.77 -1.70 -17.92
N VAL A 104 -5.39 -2.86 -17.77
CA VAL A 104 -5.21 -3.99 -18.71
C VAL A 104 -5.68 -3.62 -20.11
N ASP A 105 -6.84 -2.99 -20.25
CA ASP A 105 -7.39 -2.58 -21.54
C ASP A 105 -6.53 -1.49 -22.20
N GLU A 106 -6.00 -0.53 -21.42
CA GLU A 106 -5.08 0.50 -21.90
C GLU A 106 -3.78 -0.09 -22.43
N TYR A 107 -3.17 -1.06 -21.73
CA TYR A 107 -1.97 -1.75 -22.22
C TYR A 107 -2.24 -2.57 -23.48
N LYS A 108 -3.34 -3.30 -23.53
CA LYS A 108 -3.74 -4.05 -24.73
C LYS A 108 -3.99 -3.14 -25.93
N ALA A 109 -4.58 -1.97 -25.70
CA ALA A 109 -4.77 -0.97 -26.77
C ALA A 109 -3.44 -0.43 -27.33
N GLN A 110 -2.36 -0.48 -26.53
CA GLN A 110 -1.00 -0.14 -26.93
C GLN A 110 -0.25 -1.34 -27.58
N GLY A 111 -0.91 -2.49 -27.73
CA GLY A 111 -0.31 -3.71 -28.29
C GLY A 111 0.54 -4.50 -27.29
N ILE A 112 0.33 -4.29 -25.98
CA ILE A 112 1.04 -4.98 -24.91
C ILE A 112 0.12 -6.08 -24.38
N ASP A 113 0.42 -7.33 -24.73
CA ASP A 113 -0.39 -8.50 -24.34
C ASP A 113 0.19 -9.26 -23.15
N ASP A 114 1.50 -9.18 -22.87
CA ASP A 114 2.13 -9.86 -21.74
C ASP A 114 1.96 -9.06 -20.44
N ILE A 115 0.76 -9.20 -19.86
CA ILE A 115 0.38 -8.55 -18.61
C ILE A 115 0.24 -9.61 -17.53
N THR A 116 1.06 -9.52 -16.48
CA THR A 116 1.03 -10.42 -15.32
C THR A 116 0.46 -9.68 -14.11
N VAL A 117 -0.62 -10.20 -13.54
CA VAL A 117 -1.23 -9.65 -12.33
C VAL A 117 -0.67 -10.35 -11.08
N TYR A 118 -0.22 -9.58 -10.10
CA TYR A 118 0.16 -10.04 -8.77
C TYR A 118 -0.97 -9.67 -7.80
N PRO A 119 -1.95 -10.58 -7.60
CA PRO A 119 -3.14 -10.28 -6.82
C PRO A 119 -2.86 -10.41 -5.32
N ILE A 120 -2.94 -9.30 -4.59
CA ILE A 120 -2.89 -9.28 -3.13
C ILE A 120 -4.33 -9.21 -2.62
N GLY A 121 -4.82 -10.34 -2.10
CA GLY A 121 -6.20 -10.52 -1.68
C GLY A 121 -7.06 -11.31 -2.67
N ARG A 122 -8.08 -11.96 -2.09
CA ARG A 122 -8.90 -12.95 -2.78
C ARG A 122 -9.73 -12.38 -3.92
N LYS A 123 -10.30 -11.18 -3.75
CA LYS A 123 -11.28 -10.64 -4.72
C LYS A 123 -10.66 -10.30 -6.07
N VAL A 124 -9.45 -9.77 -6.06
CA VAL A 124 -8.69 -9.55 -7.31
C VAL A 124 -8.22 -10.88 -7.89
N ALA A 125 -7.74 -11.83 -7.06
CA ALA A 125 -7.31 -13.14 -7.53
C ALA A 125 -8.44 -13.89 -8.27
N GLU A 126 -9.63 -13.95 -7.67
CA GLU A 126 -10.82 -14.54 -8.29
C GLU A 126 -11.19 -13.86 -9.62
N LYS A 127 -11.06 -12.53 -9.68
CA LYS A 127 -11.39 -11.78 -10.90
C LYS A 127 -10.35 -11.97 -11.99
N ALA A 128 -9.06 -11.92 -11.65
CA ALA A 128 -7.97 -12.17 -12.60
C ALA A 128 -8.09 -13.56 -13.23
N GLN A 129 -8.39 -14.57 -12.42
CA GLN A 129 -8.63 -15.95 -12.90
C GLN A 129 -9.83 -16.03 -13.85
N LYS A 130 -10.96 -15.39 -13.50
CA LYS A 130 -12.16 -15.36 -14.36
C LYS A 130 -11.93 -14.67 -15.70
N LEU A 131 -11.00 -13.71 -15.75
CA LEU A 131 -10.62 -13.01 -16.98
C LEU A 131 -9.53 -13.72 -17.77
N GLY A 132 -9.01 -14.86 -17.28
CA GLY A 132 -7.90 -15.58 -17.90
C GLY A 132 -6.58 -14.81 -17.90
N LEU A 133 -6.39 -13.86 -16.97
CA LEU A 133 -5.16 -13.09 -16.86
C LEU A 133 -4.06 -13.94 -16.23
N LYS A 134 -2.84 -13.78 -16.70
CA LYS A 134 -1.64 -14.40 -16.12
C LYS A 134 -1.43 -13.87 -14.70
N THR A 135 -1.19 -14.74 -13.74
CA THR A 135 -0.95 -14.36 -12.33
C THR A 135 0.44 -14.72 -11.87
N GLY A 136 1.09 -13.79 -11.14
CA GLY A 136 2.47 -13.95 -10.65
C GLY A 136 2.60 -14.76 -9.36
N GLY A 137 1.49 -15.18 -8.76
CA GLY A 137 1.46 -15.96 -7.52
C GLY A 137 0.11 -15.91 -6.81
N ASN A 138 0.07 -16.48 -5.60
CA ASN A 138 -1.09 -16.45 -4.72
C ASN A 138 -0.70 -15.75 -3.40
N PHE A 139 -1.24 -14.56 -3.17
CA PHE A 139 -0.93 -13.70 -2.02
C PHE A 139 -2.20 -13.31 -1.24
N MET A 140 -3.19 -14.21 -1.21
CA MET A 140 -4.48 -13.94 -0.53
C MET A 140 -4.31 -13.69 0.97
N ASP A 141 -3.40 -14.40 1.61
CA ASP A 141 -3.18 -14.30 3.06
C ASP A 141 -2.58 -12.94 3.48
N LEU A 142 -1.82 -12.28 2.59
CA LEU A 142 -1.22 -10.97 2.88
C LEU A 142 -2.26 -9.87 3.13
N ALA A 143 -3.47 -10.00 2.61
CA ALA A 143 -4.54 -9.02 2.83
C ALA A 143 -5.07 -9.02 4.28
N ASP A 144 -5.03 -10.16 4.96
CA ASP A 144 -5.47 -10.31 6.35
C ASP A 144 -4.30 -10.34 7.34
N HIS A 145 -3.15 -10.84 6.90
CA HIS A 145 -1.93 -11.02 7.69
C HIS A 145 -0.72 -10.41 6.97
N PRO A 146 -0.57 -9.07 6.98
CA PRO A 146 0.57 -8.41 6.37
C PRO A 146 1.90 -8.92 6.96
N ASN A 147 2.83 -9.30 6.09
CA ASN A 147 4.14 -9.80 6.47
C ASN A 147 5.22 -9.09 5.65
N ALA A 148 6.10 -8.37 6.33
CA ALA A 148 7.15 -7.57 5.71
C ALA A 148 8.12 -8.42 4.88
N GLN A 149 8.47 -9.64 5.35
CA GLN A 149 9.39 -10.51 4.61
C GLN A 149 8.77 -10.97 3.29
N VAL A 150 7.52 -11.42 3.32
CA VAL A 150 6.82 -11.85 2.08
C VAL A 150 6.66 -10.68 1.10
N CYS A 151 6.38 -9.47 1.60
CA CYS A 151 6.34 -8.27 0.76
C CYS A 151 7.71 -7.95 0.15
N ALA A 152 8.79 -8.09 0.94
CA ALA A 152 10.16 -7.90 0.46
C ALA A 152 10.53 -8.94 -0.61
N ASP A 153 10.16 -10.21 -0.42
CA ASP A 153 10.42 -11.28 -1.39
C ASP A 153 9.70 -11.01 -2.73
N ILE A 154 8.46 -10.52 -2.69
CA ILE A 154 7.72 -10.11 -3.90
C ILE A 154 8.42 -8.93 -4.58
N ALA A 155 8.78 -7.89 -3.82
CA ALA A 155 9.44 -6.71 -4.35
C ALA A 155 10.81 -7.05 -4.94
N GLN A 156 11.60 -7.90 -4.27
CA GLN A 156 12.90 -8.37 -4.75
C GLN A 156 12.77 -9.18 -6.04
N LYS A 157 11.79 -10.07 -6.13
CA LYS A 157 11.51 -10.83 -7.36
C LYS A 157 11.19 -9.89 -8.52
N LEU A 158 10.30 -8.93 -8.31
CA LEU A 158 9.93 -7.95 -9.33
C LEU A 158 11.12 -7.09 -9.75
N ALA A 159 11.96 -6.66 -8.79
CA ALA A 159 13.18 -5.91 -9.07
C ALA A 159 14.21 -6.71 -9.90
N GLN A 160 14.40 -7.97 -9.55
CA GLN A 160 15.28 -8.86 -10.32
C GLN A 160 14.77 -9.07 -11.75
N GLN A 161 13.48 -9.29 -11.94
CA GLN A 161 12.87 -9.45 -13.26
C GLN A 161 12.94 -8.16 -14.08
N TYR A 162 12.82 -7.00 -13.45
CA TYR A 162 12.97 -5.71 -14.11
C TYR A 162 14.42 -5.48 -14.54
N ALA A 163 15.39 -5.66 -13.65
CA ALA A 163 16.82 -5.53 -13.95
C ALA A 163 17.30 -6.52 -15.03
N ALA A 164 16.77 -7.74 -15.02
CA ALA A 164 17.04 -8.75 -16.06
C ALA A 164 16.36 -8.45 -17.40
N GLY A 165 15.52 -7.40 -17.48
CA GLY A 165 14.73 -7.10 -18.68
C GLY A 165 13.63 -8.13 -18.95
N GLU A 166 13.18 -8.89 -17.96
CA GLU A 166 12.03 -9.80 -18.05
C GLU A 166 10.69 -9.05 -17.82
N LEU A 167 10.75 -7.90 -17.17
CA LEU A 167 9.66 -6.95 -17.02
C LEU A 167 10.11 -5.57 -17.47
N ASP A 168 9.24 -4.84 -18.12
CA ASP A 168 9.53 -3.50 -18.63
C ASP A 168 8.83 -2.42 -17.79
N LYS A 169 7.79 -2.78 -17.05
CA LYS A 169 7.09 -1.87 -16.15
C LYS A 169 6.40 -2.63 -15.01
N VAL A 170 6.38 -2.04 -13.83
CA VAL A 170 5.64 -2.55 -12.68
C VAL A 170 4.79 -1.43 -12.10
N GLU A 171 3.49 -1.65 -11.99
CA GLU A 171 2.56 -0.70 -11.40
C GLU A 171 1.82 -1.30 -10.21
N MET A 172 1.47 -0.45 -9.26
CA MET A 172 0.65 -0.82 -8.10
C MET A 172 -0.71 -0.17 -8.19
N ILE A 173 -1.77 -0.93 -7.95
CA ILE A 173 -3.16 -0.44 -7.87
C ILE A 173 -3.68 -0.76 -6.47
N TYR A 174 -3.96 0.27 -5.69
CA TYR A 174 -4.36 0.12 -4.29
C TYR A 174 -5.18 1.31 -3.80
N HIS A 175 -5.78 1.18 -2.63
CA HIS A 175 -6.39 2.31 -1.94
C HIS A 175 -5.39 2.89 -0.93
N HIS A 176 -4.94 4.10 -1.20
CA HIS A 176 -4.14 4.86 -0.25
C HIS A 176 -5.00 5.27 0.95
N PHE A 177 -4.54 4.96 2.15
CA PHE A 177 -5.26 5.29 3.38
C PHE A 177 -5.07 6.78 3.73
N LYS A 178 -6.15 7.55 3.66
CA LYS A 178 -6.17 8.94 4.10
C LYS A 178 -6.75 9.08 5.52
N SER A 179 -7.85 8.39 5.79
CA SER A 179 -8.51 8.36 7.10
C SER A 179 -9.44 7.15 7.21
N ALA A 180 -9.99 6.88 8.39
CA ALA A 180 -10.95 5.80 8.59
C ALA A 180 -12.19 5.88 7.66
N GLY A 181 -12.59 7.07 7.25
CA GLY A 181 -13.73 7.31 6.36
C GLY A 181 -13.37 7.60 4.90
N SER A 182 -12.08 7.72 4.56
CA SER A 182 -11.65 8.12 3.23
C SER A 182 -10.42 7.36 2.78
N GLN A 183 -10.52 6.70 1.63
CA GLN A 183 -9.43 6.03 0.94
C GLN A 183 -9.38 6.56 -0.49
N ILE A 184 -8.17 6.76 -1.00
CA ILE A 184 -7.94 7.27 -2.35
C ILE A 184 -7.50 6.10 -3.23
N LEU A 185 -8.32 5.77 -4.23
CA LEU A 185 -7.94 4.76 -5.23
C LEU A 185 -6.78 5.31 -6.07
N THR A 186 -5.67 4.58 -6.07
CA THR A 186 -4.40 5.03 -6.63
C THR A 186 -3.83 3.98 -7.56
N GLN A 187 -3.34 4.41 -8.70
CA GLN A 187 -2.43 3.67 -9.57
C GLN A 187 -1.09 4.41 -9.54
N LYS A 188 -0.03 3.70 -9.13
CA LYS A 188 1.31 4.27 -8.99
C LYS A 188 2.32 3.41 -9.73
N ASN A 189 3.21 4.06 -10.47
CA ASN A 189 4.37 3.38 -11.03
C ASN A 189 5.29 2.92 -9.88
N PHE A 190 5.73 1.67 -9.91
CA PHE A 190 6.65 1.10 -8.94
C PHE A 190 8.05 0.89 -9.55
N MET A 191 8.11 0.47 -10.81
CA MET A 191 9.33 0.38 -11.60
C MET A 191 9.06 0.83 -13.04
N PRO A 192 9.91 1.69 -13.61
CA PRO A 192 11.13 2.27 -13.02
C PRO A 192 10.84 3.11 -11.79
N ILE A 193 11.82 3.19 -10.88
CA ILE A 193 11.70 4.01 -9.66
C ILE A 193 11.83 5.47 -10.04
N ASP A 194 10.73 6.20 -9.91
CA ASP A 194 10.67 7.66 -10.07
C ASP A 194 10.43 8.32 -8.70
N LEU A 195 11.44 9.02 -8.22
CA LEU A 195 11.39 9.76 -6.97
C LEU A 195 11.03 11.25 -7.15
N SER A 196 10.82 11.67 -8.39
CA SER A 196 10.38 13.04 -8.72
C SER A 196 8.90 13.26 -8.43
N THR A 197 8.10 12.18 -8.34
CA THR A 197 6.67 12.26 -8.09
C THR A 197 6.36 12.76 -6.69
N GLU A 198 5.52 13.79 -6.59
CA GLU A 198 5.02 14.30 -5.32
C GLU A 198 4.24 13.23 -4.55
N ALA A 199 4.29 13.30 -3.22
CA ALA A 199 3.54 12.40 -2.34
C ALA A 199 2.04 12.43 -2.68
N ILE A 200 1.43 11.25 -2.77
CA ILE A 200 0.01 11.09 -3.11
C ILE A 200 -0.85 11.68 -1.99
N GLY A 201 -1.88 12.42 -2.36
CA GLY A 201 -2.87 12.95 -1.41
C GLY A 201 -2.55 14.29 -0.80
N GLY A 202 -1.60 15.04 -1.36
CA GLY A 202 -1.27 16.39 -0.88
C GLY A 202 -0.76 16.38 0.56
N ASP A 203 0.05 15.40 0.90
CA ASP A 203 0.69 15.20 2.21
C ASP A 203 1.66 16.34 2.62
N LYS A 204 1.31 17.57 2.26
CA LYS A 204 1.90 18.76 2.89
C LYS A 204 1.63 18.77 4.41
N ASP A 205 0.63 18.00 4.87
CA ASP A 205 0.32 17.75 6.28
C ASP A 205 1.14 16.60 6.90
N ARG A 206 1.98 15.90 6.14
CA ARG A 206 3.02 15.04 6.70
C ARG A 206 4.24 15.88 7.10
N ASP A 207 3.98 16.87 7.91
CA ASP A 207 5.04 17.60 8.56
C ASP A 207 5.79 16.65 9.51
N LEU A 208 6.95 16.19 9.08
CA LEU A 208 7.85 15.35 9.88
C LEU A 208 8.18 16.02 11.22
N ALA A 209 8.07 17.36 11.30
CA ALA A 209 8.30 18.13 12.50
C ALA A 209 7.19 17.96 13.55
N SER A 210 5.96 17.66 13.13
CA SER A 210 4.81 17.44 14.02
C SER A 210 4.65 16.01 14.51
N ASN A 211 5.40 15.06 13.95
CA ASN A 211 5.35 13.65 14.35
C ASN A 211 6.09 13.46 15.68
N VAL A 212 5.41 12.93 16.69
CA VAL A 212 5.96 12.69 18.04
C VAL A 212 7.27 11.86 18.02
N VAL A 213 7.39 10.93 17.07
CA VAL A 213 8.61 10.12 16.89
C VAL A 213 9.75 10.96 16.37
N THR A 214 9.49 11.85 15.39
CA THR A 214 10.48 12.76 14.83
C THR A 214 10.88 13.84 15.83
N ALA A 215 9.92 14.35 16.61
CA ALA A 215 10.21 15.31 17.69
C ALA A 215 11.12 14.66 18.77
N LYS A 216 10.85 13.42 19.16
CA LYS A 216 11.72 12.66 20.08
C LYS A 216 13.10 12.36 19.49
N ALA A 217 13.18 12.03 18.20
CA ALA A 217 14.46 11.80 17.53
C ALA A 217 15.27 13.10 17.42
N GLN A 218 14.63 14.23 17.10
CA GLN A 218 15.27 15.54 17.08
C GLN A 218 15.73 15.98 18.48
N GLU A 219 14.92 15.73 19.51
CA GLU A 219 15.31 15.99 20.89
C GLU A 219 16.51 15.13 21.33
N TYR A 220 16.54 13.86 20.95
CA TYR A 220 17.66 12.96 21.19
C TYR A 220 18.94 13.43 20.49
N LEU A 221 18.86 13.78 19.20
CA LEU A 221 20.01 14.29 18.44
C LEU A 221 20.53 15.61 18.99
N ARG A 222 19.65 16.51 19.41
CA ARG A 222 20.02 17.78 20.04
C ARG A 222 20.71 17.56 21.40
N LYS A 223 20.23 16.63 22.23
CA LYS A 223 20.90 16.25 23.49
C LYS A 223 22.28 15.68 23.23
N LYS A 224 22.40 14.78 22.25
CA LYS A 224 23.67 14.18 21.89
C LYS A 224 24.68 15.21 21.33
N GLN A 225 24.22 16.16 20.54
CA GLN A 225 25.05 17.26 20.04
C GLN A 225 25.58 18.14 21.17
N VAL A 226 24.75 18.46 22.15
CA VAL A 226 25.17 19.21 23.35
C VAL A 226 26.21 18.43 24.19
N GLU A 227 26.00 17.11 24.37
CA GLU A 227 26.96 16.25 25.08
C GLU A 227 28.31 16.15 24.34
N ASP A 228 28.29 16.08 23.00
CA ASP A 228 29.51 16.02 22.19
C ASP A 228 30.25 17.36 22.21
N ASP A 229 29.54 18.51 22.17
CA ASP A 229 30.11 19.82 22.30
C ASP A 229 30.73 20.07 23.70
N GLU A 230 30.08 19.61 24.78
CA GLU A 230 30.60 19.66 26.13
C GLU A 230 31.84 18.79 26.31
N ARG A 231 31.91 17.60 25.68
CA ARG A 231 33.10 16.78 25.66
C ARG A 231 34.27 17.45 24.95
N GLN A 232 34.05 18.02 23.78
CA GLN A 232 35.09 18.74 23.05
C GLN A 232 35.61 19.94 23.81
N MET A 233 34.74 20.68 24.53
CA MET A 233 35.19 21.79 25.39
C MET A 233 35.93 21.31 26.64
N SER A 234 35.72 20.10 27.12
CA SER A 234 36.45 19.54 28.25
C SER A 234 37.84 18.98 27.89
N GLU A 235 38.01 18.57 26.61
CA GLU A 235 39.29 18.06 26.09
C GLU A 235 40.28 19.20 25.66
N VAL A 236 39.79 20.44 25.55
CA VAL A 236 40.58 21.62 25.17
C VAL A 236 41.07 22.43 26.37
N LYS A 237 40.75 22.01 27.60
CA LYS A 237 41.28 22.54 28.85
C LYS A 237 42.36 21.66 29.45
#